data_b72960c11cce550f9f061a02ab885e3d
#
_entry.id   b72960c11cce550f9f061a02ab885e3d
#
_cell.length_a   1.000
_cell.length_b   1.000
_cell.length_c   1.000
_cell.angle_alpha   90.00
_cell.angle_beta   90.00
_cell.angle_gamma   90.00
#
_symmetry.space_group_name_H-M   'P 1'
#
loop_
_entity.id
_entity.type
_entity.pdbx_description
1 polymer ?
#
loop_
_entity_poly.entity_id
_entity_poly.type
_entity_poly.pdbx_seq_one_letter_code
_entity_poly.pdbx_strand_id
1 'polypeptide(L)'
;MQVRLKLVAAAAAFAFAGAVSAQDLVVKIGHVGPTSGAIAHLGKDNENGARMAIDELNAKGVTIGGKKAKFELLAEDDAADPKQGTAVANKLVDAKVNGVIGHLNSGTTIPASKIYFDAGIPQAPGVGGRFVAKRVVLRGDDQRRRQA
;
A
#
# COMPACT_ATOMS: atom_id res chain seq x y z
N MET A 1 -21.80 -37.61 47.92
CA MET A 1 -21.54 -36.17 47.86
C MET A 1 -20.41 -35.85 46.87
N GLN A 2 -20.35 -36.53 45.73
CA GLN A 2 -19.26 -36.48 44.71
C GLN A 2 -19.71 -36.04 43.33
N VAL A 3 -21.00 -35.76 43.08
CA VAL A 3 -21.56 -35.49 41.74
C VAL A 3 -21.58 -33.99 41.40
N ARG A 4 -21.47 -33.10 42.38
CA ARG A 4 -21.54 -31.66 42.13
C ARG A 4 -20.24 -30.98 41.74
N LEU A 5 -19.11 -31.68 41.86
CA LEU A 5 -17.78 -31.09 41.56
C LEU A 5 -17.33 -31.28 40.11
N LYS A 6 -17.98 -32.16 39.33
CA LYS A 6 -17.62 -32.45 37.93
C LYS A 6 -18.30 -31.55 36.90
N LEU A 7 -19.32 -30.78 37.28
CA LEU A 7 -20.05 -29.89 36.37
C LEU A 7 -19.47 -28.46 36.29
N VAL A 8 -18.62 -28.08 37.26
CA VAL A 8 -18.02 -26.72 37.25
C VAL A 8 -16.74 -26.67 36.40
N ALA A 9 -16.08 -27.81 36.17
CA ALA A 9 -14.87 -27.87 35.35
C ALA A 9 -15.12 -27.84 33.85
N ALA A 10 -16.33 -28.16 33.36
CA ALA A 10 -16.67 -28.15 31.96
C ALA A 10 -17.07 -26.77 31.40
N ALA A 11 -17.47 -25.82 32.26
CA ALA A 11 -17.89 -24.48 31.86
C ALA A 11 -16.69 -23.50 31.67
N ALA A 12 -15.52 -23.80 32.22
CA ALA A 12 -14.34 -22.94 32.10
C ALA A 12 -13.54 -23.16 30.81
N ALA A 13 -13.77 -24.27 30.09
CA ALA A 13 -13.02 -24.59 28.86
C ALA A 13 -13.59 -23.93 27.59
N PHE A 14 -14.80 -23.34 27.64
CA PHE A 14 -15.43 -22.69 26.48
C PHE A 14 -15.22 -21.19 26.39
N ALA A 15 -14.59 -20.55 27.37
CA ALA A 15 -14.38 -19.10 27.41
C ALA A 15 -13.08 -18.63 26.69
N PHE A 16 -12.25 -19.56 26.19
CA PHE A 16 -11.01 -19.23 25.45
C PHE A 16 -11.15 -19.40 23.93
N ALA A 17 -12.35 -19.64 23.41
CA ALA A 17 -12.59 -19.70 21.98
C ALA A 17 -12.72 -18.29 21.40
N GLY A 18 -11.55 -17.66 21.11
CA GLY A 18 -11.47 -16.80 19.94
C GLY A 18 -11.74 -15.33 20.09
N ALA A 19 -10.83 -14.59 20.64
CA ALA A 19 -10.48 -13.34 20.00
C ALA A 19 -9.42 -13.65 18.92
N VAL A 20 -9.82 -14.24 17.81
CA VAL A 20 -9.05 -14.13 16.57
C VAL A 20 -9.17 -12.66 16.20
N SER A 21 -8.23 -11.84 16.67
CA SER A 21 -8.06 -10.48 16.21
C SER A 21 -7.87 -10.59 14.69
N ALA A 22 -8.91 -10.19 13.94
CA ALA A 22 -8.80 -10.08 12.49
C ALA A 22 -7.67 -9.06 12.24
N GLN A 23 -6.50 -9.57 11.87
CA GLN A 23 -5.33 -8.75 11.65
C GLN A 23 -5.66 -7.79 10.52
N ASP A 24 -5.57 -6.48 10.77
CA ASP A 24 -5.82 -5.45 9.77
C ASP A 24 -4.88 -5.67 8.58
N LEU A 25 -5.40 -5.47 7.37
CA LEU A 25 -4.60 -5.52 6.17
C LEU A 25 -3.86 -4.20 5.99
N VAL A 26 -2.55 -4.18 6.15
CA VAL A 26 -1.75 -2.99 5.90
C VAL A 26 -1.53 -2.83 4.39
N VAL A 27 -1.94 -1.67 3.84
CA VAL A 27 -1.74 -1.29 2.44
C VAL A 27 -0.77 -0.12 2.42
N LYS A 28 0.44 -0.36 1.94
CA LYS A 28 1.49 0.66 1.84
C LYS A 28 1.41 1.35 0.49
N ILE A 29 1.30 2.68 0.49
CA ILE A 29 1.31 3.51 -0.72
C ILE A 29 2.57 4.36 -0.68
N GLY A 30 3.39 4.25 -1.73
CA GLY A 30 4.52 5.15 -1.93
C GLY A 30 4.06 6.49 -2.49
N HIS A 31 4.65 7.58 -2.05
CA HIS A 31 4.54 8.89 -2.70
C HIS A 31 5.95 9.39 -3.04
N VAL A 32 6.12 9.89 -4.26
CA VAL A 32 7.41 10.45 -4.68
C VAL A 32 7.20 11.77 -5.40
N GLY A 33 7.94 12.78 -4.96
CA GLY A 33 7.98 14.09 -5.59
C GLY A 33 9.14 14.92 -5.02
N PRO A 34 9.52 16.02 -5.68
CA PRO A 34 10.59 16.87 -5.20
C PRO A 34 10.13 17.68 -3.98
N THR A 35 10.47 17.23 -2.79
CA THR A 35 10.19 17.96 -1.54
C THR A 35 11.37 18.84 -1.10
N SER A 36 12.45 18.81 -1.86
CA SER A 36 13.60 19.72 -1.77
C SER A 36 13.89 20.41 -3.11
N GLY A 37 14.78 21.42 -3.11
CA GLY A 37 15.17 22.16 -4.31
C GLY A 37 14.16 23.21 -4.77
N ALA A 38 14.34 23.71 -6.00
CA ALA A 38 13.64 24.89 -6.52
C ALA A 38 12.12 24.72 -6.65
N ILE A 39 11.65 23.50 -6.85
CA ILE A 39 10.23 23.18 -7.03
C ILE A 39 9.65 22.39 -5.85
N ALA A 40 10.30 22.46 -4.69
CA ALA A 40 9.88 21.74 -3.47
C ALA A 40 8.42 22.01 -3.07
N HIS A 41 7.92 23.21 -3.31
CA HIS A 41 6.53 23.57 -3.01
C HIS A 41 5.53 22.69 -3.77
N LEU A 42 5.81 22.35 -5.05
CA LEU A 42 4.93 21.49 -5.86
C LEU A 42 4.92 20.04 -5.33
N GLY A 43 6.09 19.51 -4.96
CA GLY A 43 6.18 18.17 -4.39
C GLY A 43 5.49 18.07 -3.03
N LYS A 44 5.63 19.10 -2.19
CA LYS A 44 4.94 19.16 -0.90
C LYS A 44 3.43 19.24 -1.02
N ASP A 45 2.92 20.03 -1.98
CA ASP A 45 1.48 20.10 -2.24
C ASP A 45 0.93 18.76 -2.69
N ASN A 46 1.64 18.05 -3.57
CA ASN A 46 1.25 16.71 -3.98
C ASN A 46 1.29 15.71 -2.81
N GLU A 47 2.32 15.77 -1.97
CA GLU A 47 2.40 14.94 -0.77
C GLU A 47 1.23 15.20 0.17
N ASN A 48 0.88 16.46 0.42
CA ASN A 48 -0.26 16.83 1.25
C ASN A 48 -1.56 16.27 0.68
N GLY A 49 -1.77 16.37 -0.62
CA GLY A 49 -2.93 15.77 -1.29
C GLY A 49 -2.99 14.25 -1.12
N ALA A 50 -1.86 13.56 -1.26
CA ALA A 50 -1.78 12.14 -1.02
C ALA A 50 -2.09 11.76 0.44
N ARG A 51 -1.57 12.52 1.41
CA ARG A 51 -1.85 12.32 2.84
C ARG A 51 -3.35 12.48 3.15
N MET A 52 -3.97 13.55 2.65
CA MET A 52 -5.41 13.77 2.82
C MET A 52 -6.24 12.60 2.29
N ALA A 53 -5.90 12.08 1.11
CA ALA A 53 -6.59 10.93 0.53
C ALA A 53 -6.42 9.65 1.38
N ILE A 54 -5.23 9.41 1.92
CA ILE A 54 -4.95 8.28 2.82
C ILE A 54 -5.75 8.41 4.13
N ASP A 55 -5.79 9.61 4.71
CA ASP A 55 -6.56 9.87 5.93
C ASP A 55 -8.05 9.66 5.72
N GLU A 56 -8.59 10.12 4.58
CA GLU A 56 -9.99 9.86 4.21
C GLU A 56 -10.30 8.38 4.04
N LEU A 57 -9.42 7.62 3.37
CA LEU A 57 -9.59 6.17 3.20
C LEU A 57 -9.58 5.44 4.54
N ASN A 58 -8.69 5.84 5.44
CA ASN A 58 -8.61 5.28 6.80
C ASN A 58 -9.85 5.65 7.63
N ALA A 59 -10.34 6.89 7.51
CA ALA A 59 -11.56 7.33 8.19
C ALA A 59 -12.81 6.60 7.67
N LYS A 60 -12.88 6.31 6.38
CA LYS A 60 -13.98 5.51 5.78
C LYS A 60 -13.98 4.06 6.21
N GLY A 61 -12.88 3.52 6.73
CA GLY A 61 -12.79 2.15 7.18
C GLY A 61 -12.95 1.12 6.05
N VAL A 62 -12.25 1.34 4.94
CA VAL A 62 -12.31 0.47 3.75
C VAL A 62 -11.96 -0.97 4.10
N THR A 63 -12.71 -1.92 3.53
CA THR A 63 -12.42 -3.36 3.66
C THR A 63 -11.97 -3.95 2.33
N ILE A 64 -10.95 -4.79 2.38
CA ILE A 64 -10.41 -5.50 1.22
C ILE A 64 -10.35 -6.99 1.57
N GLY A 65 -11.04 -7.82 0.76
CA GLY A 65 -11.08 -9.27 1.02
C GLY A 65 -11.67 -9.63 2.39
N GLY A 66 -12.62 -8.82 2.91
CA GLY A 66 -13.24 -9.03 4.21
C GLY A 66 -12.40 -8.58 5.41
N LYS A 67 -11.22 -8.02 5.19
CA LYS A 67 -10.34 -7.48 6.25
C LYS A 67 -10.37 -5.95 6.22
N LYS A 68 -10.35 -5.32 7.39
CA LYS A 68 -10.20 -3.87 7.48
C LYS A 68 -8.83 -3.48 6.94
N ALA A 69 -8.80 -2.55 5.98
CA ALA A 69 -7.56 -2.04 5.41
C ALA A 69 -7.09 -0.82 6.19
N LYS A 70 -5.80 -0.82 6.54
CA LYS A 70 -5.09 0.35 7.07
C LYS A 70 -4.11 0.81 6.01
N PHE A 71 -4.31 2.02 5.49
CA PHE A 71 -3.44 2.61 4.48
C PHE A 71 -2.31 3.39 5.16
N GLU A 72 -1.08 3.19 4.68
CA GLU A 72 0.13 3.88 5.16
C GLU A 72 0.81 4.56 3.98
N LEU A 73 1.21 5.83 4.15
CA LEU A 73 1.93 6.59 3.12
C LEU A 73 3.43 6.60 3.44
N LEU A 74 4.23 6.12 2.47
CA LEU A 74 5.69 6.24 2.47
C LEU A 74 6.08 7.34 1.48
N ALA A 75 6.42 8.52 1.99
CA ALA A 75 6.81 9.67 1.17
C ALA A 75 8.33 9.76 1.01
N GLU A 76 8.78 9.97 -0.22
CA GLU A 76 10.19 10.06 -0.60
C GLU A 76 10.42 11.29 -1.48
N ASP A 77 11.60 11.89 -1.31
CA ASP A 77 12.05 13.04 -2.09
C ASP A 77 12.93 12.58 -3.26
N ASP A 78 12.55 12.90 -4.48
CA ASP A 78 13.38 12.67 -5.67
C ASP A 78 14.19 13.90 -6.11
N ALA A 79 14.05 15.02 -5.39
CA ALA A 79 14.72 16.30 -5.66
C ALA A 79 14.62 16.75 -7.15
N ALA A 80 13.66 16.23 -7.91
CA ALA A 80 13.57 16.36 -9.37
C ALA A 80 14.83 15.85 -10.13
N ASP A 81 15.64 15.00 -9.51
CA ASP A 81 16.85 14.41 -10.08
C ASP A 81 16.59 12.95 -10.52
N PRO A 82 16.90 12.57 -11.78
CA PRO A 82 16.64 11.21 -12.28
C PRO A 82 17.36 10.10 -11.52
N LYS A 83 18.59 10.35 -11.01
CA LYS A 83 19.34 9.36 -10.22
C LYS A 83 18.68 9.16 -8.86
N GLN A 84 18.32 10.26 -8.20
CA GLN A 84 17.56 10.21 -6.96
C GLN A 84 16.22 9.51 -7.17
N GLY A 85 15.52 9.83 -8.27
CA GLY A 85 14.26 9.18 -8.64
C GLY A 85 14.37 7.67 -8.78
N THR A 86 15.43 7.16 -9.40
CA THR A 86 15.67 5.70 -9.49
C THR A 86 16.05 5.10 -8.14
N ALA A 87 16.82 5.80 -7.32
CA ALA A 87 17.20 5.33 -5.99
C ALA A 87 15.97 5.17 -5.08
N VAL A 88 15.09 6.18 -5.03
CA VAL A 88 13.86 6.11 -4.22
C VAL A 88 12.87 5.10 -4.78
N ALA A 89 12.83 4.88 -6.10
CA ALA A 89 12.00 3.83 -6.69
C ALA A 89 12.42 2.45 -6.18
N ASN A 90 13.71 2.13 -6.19
CA ASN A 90 14.22 0.88 -5.61
C ASN A 90 13.89 0.76 -4.12
N LYS A 91 14.06 1.84 -3.35
CA LYS A 91 13.71 1.87 -1.92
C LYS A 91 12.25 1.51 -1.66
N LEU A 92 11.32 2.03 -2.48
CA LEU A 92 9.90 1.72 -2.36
C LEU A 92 9.58 0.27 -2.78
N VAL A 93 10.29 -0.26 -3.79
CA VAL A 93 10.20 -1.69 -4.16
C VAL A 93 10.63 -2.57 -2.99
N ASP A 94 11.77 -2.26 -2.36
CA ASP A 94 12.29 -2.99 -1.19
C ASP A 94 11.33 -2.90 0.01
N ALA A 95 10.67 -1.74 0.19
CA ALA A 95 9.63 -1.54 1.21
C ALA A 95 8.32 -2.29 0.90
N LYS A 96 8.22 -2.93 -0.29
CA LYS A 96 7.05 -3.70 -0.74
C LYS A 96 5.77 -2.88 -0.72
N VAL A 97 5.80 -1.67 -1.30
CA VAL A 97 4.60 -0.86 -1.44
C VAL A 97 3.62 -1.51 -2.42
N ASN A 98 2.33 -1.30 -2.20
CA ASN A 98 1.25 -1.86 -3.02
C ASN A 98 0.93 -0.99 -4.25
N GLY A 99 1.38 0.26 -4.25
CA GLY A 99 1.24 1.20 -5.35
C GLY A 99 2.03 2.48 -5.08
N VAL A 100 2.25 3.29 -6.11
CA VAL A 100 3.00 4.55 -6.02
C VAL A 100 2.21 5.68 -6.64
N ILE A 101 2.12 6.82 -5.93
CA ILE A 101 1.63 8.11 -6.40
C ILE A 101 2.85 8.99 -6.68
N GLY A 102 3.03 9.42 -7.91
CA GLY A 102 4.24 10.16 -8.35
C GLY A 102 4.99 9.32 -9.40
N HIS A 103 6.13 9.70 -9.85
CA HIS A 103 6.87 10.94 -9.57
C HIS A 103 6.19 12.17 -10.19
N LEU A 104 6.51 13.38 -9.69
CA LEU A 104 5.91 14.61 -10.23
C LEU A 104 6.44 14.93 -11.62
N ASN A 105 7.74 14.86 -11.83
CA ASN A 105 8.43 15.24 -13.06
C ASN A 105 8.60 14.06 -14.02
N SER A 106 8.42 14.28 -15.32
CA SER A 106 8.65 13.23 -16.33
C SER A 106 10.09 12.73 -16.35
N GLY A 107 11.06 13.61 -16.07
CA GLY A 107 12.47 13.22 -15.96
C GLY A 107 12.79 12.20 -14.87
N THR A 108 12.04 12.18 -13.80
CA THR A 108 12.13 11.17 -12.72
C THR A 108 11.16 10.02 -12.93
N THR A 109 9.96 10.30 -13.47
CA THR A 109 8.92 9.28 -13.74
C THR A 109 9.38 8.24 -14.74
N ILE A 110 9.97 8.66 -15.88
CA ILE A 110 10.33 7.75 -16.98
C ILE A 110 11.30 6.67 -16.52
N PRO A 111 12.46 6.97 -15.92
CA PRO A 111 13.38 5.93 -15.46
C PRO A 111 12.82 5.11 -14.29
N ALA A 112 12.05 5.71 -13.39
CA ALA A 112 11.44 5.01 -12.26
C ALA A 112 10.32 4.05 -12.69
N SER A 113 9.58 4.37 -13.75
CA SER A 113 8.44 3.57 -14.22
C SER A 113 8.84 2.15 -14.60
N LYS A 114 10.04 1.96 -15.16
CA LYS A 114 10.54 0.62 -15.49
C LYS A 114 10.78 -0.20 -14.21
N ILE A 115 11.32 0.41 -13.17
CA ILE A 115 11.60 -0.25 -11.88
C ILE A 115 10.30 -0.75 -11.25
N TYR A 116 9.28 0.11 -11.20
CA TYR A 116 7.96 -0.28 -10.67
C TYR A 116 7.28 -1.34 -11.53
N PHE A 117 7.37 -1.20 -12.86
CA PHE A 117 6.80 -2.18 -13.79
C PHE A 117 7.41 -3.57 -13.59
N ASP A 118 8.75 -3.67 -13.53
CA ASP A 118 9.45 -4.93 -13.32
C ASP A 118 9.10 -5.57 -11.96
N ALA A 119 8.86 -4.74 -10.93
CA ALA A 119 8.42 -5.17 -9.61
C ALA A 119 6.91 -5.48 -9.52
N GLY A 120 6.12 -5.22 -10.58
CA GLY A 120 4.67 -5.42 -10.58
C GLY A 120 3.90 -4.41 -9.72
N ILE A 121 4.50 -3.25 -9.43
CA ILE A 121 3.90 -2.18 -8.62
C ILE A 121 3.20 -1.17 -9.55
N PRO A 122 1.88 -0.92 -9.38
CA PRO A 122 1.20 0.10 -10.15
C PRO A 122 1.68 1.50 -9.76
N GLN A 123 1.91 2.33 -10.76
CA GLN A 123 2.31 3.72 -10.59
C GLN A 123 1.24 4.65 -11.16
N ALA A 124 0.81 5.65 -10.37
CA ALA A 124 0.01 6.78 -10.80
C ALA A 124 0.92 8.02 -10.85
N PRO A 125 1.48 8.38 -12.02
CA PRO A 125 2.39 9.52 -12.13
C PRO A 125 1.65 10.83 -11.88
N GLY A 126 2.36 11.83 -11.37
CA GLY A 126 1.87 13.21 -11.26
C GLY A 126 1.59 13.83 -12.64
N VAL A 127 1.37 15.12 -12.66
CA VAL A 127 0.95 15.88 -13.84
C VAL A 127 1.79 15.52 -15.08
N GLY A 128 1.14 15.03 -16.15
CA GLY A 128 1.77 14.74 -17.44
C GLY A 128 2.11 13.26 -17.72
N GLY A 129 1.94 12.38 -16.75
CA GLY A 129 2.11 10.94 -16.97
C GLY A 129 0.88 10.31 -17.60
N ARG A 130 1.02 9.74 -18.80
CA ARG A 130 0.01 8.80 -19.33
C ARG A 130 -0.11 7.65 -18.33
N PHE A 131 -1.31 7.40 -17.82
CA PHE A 131 -1.62 6.17 -17.10
C PHE A 131 -1.25 4.97 -17.97
N VAL A 132 -0.11 4.37 -17.75
CA VAL A 132 0.18 3.02 -18.22
C VAL A 132 -0.23 2.07 -17.11
N ALA A 133 -1.52 2.08 -16.79
CA ALA A 133 -2.10 1.00 -16.04
C ALA A 133 -2.23 -0.21 -16.97
N LYS A 134 -1.16 -0.97 -17.12
CA LYS A 134 -1.33 -2.34 -17.56
C LYS A 134 -2.18 -3.01 -16.49
N ARG A 135 -3.37 -3.50 -16.88
CA ARG A 135 -4.29 -4.26 -16.05
C ARG A 135 -3.46 -5.13 -15.10
N VAL A 136 -3.44 -4.80 -13.82
CA VAL A 136 -2.91 -5.68 -12.79
C VAL A 136 -3.87 -6.86 -12.74
N VAL A 137 -3.56 -7.90 -13.48
CA VAL A 137 -4.18 -9.21 -13.31
C VAL A 137 -3.70 -9.66 -11.94
N LEU A 138 -4.59 -9.55 -10.95
CA LEU A 138 -4.38 -10.12 -9.65
C LEU A 138 -4.04 -11.60 -9.87
N ARG A 139 -2.83 -12.00 -9.55
CA ARG A 139 -2.25 -13.33 -9.81
C ARG A 139 -2.97 -14.48 -9.08
N GLY A 140 -4.14 -14.19 -8.50
CA GLY A 140 -5.01 -15.17 -7.84
C GLY A 140 -6.03 -15.85 -8.74
N ASP A 141 -6.32 -15.31 -9.93
CA ASP A 141 -7.43 -15.81 -10.76
C ASP A 141 -6.99 -16.77 -11.88
N ASP A 142 -5.71 -16.79 -12.22
CA ASP A 142 -5.19 -17.64 -13.31
C ASP A 142 -4.99 -19.11 -12.89
N GLN A 143 -4.88 -19.39 -11.59
CA GLN A 143 -4.75 -20.77 -11.12
C GLN A 143 -6.09 -21.53 -11.10
N ARG A 144 -7.23 -20.84 -11.01
CA ARG A 144 -8.55 -21.49 -11.04
C ARG A 144 -9.03 -21.86 -12.45
N ARG A 145 -8.49 -21.18 -13.49
CA ARG A 145 -8.86 -21.47 -14.89
C ARG A 145 -8.07 -22.62 -15.52
N ARG A 146 -7.01 -23.08 -14.86
CA ARG A 146 -6.20 -24.21 -15.33
C ARG A 146 -6.58 -25.56 -14.70
N GLN A 147 -7.57 -25.57 -13.82
CA GLN A 147 -8.06 -26.78 -13.12
C GLN A 147 -9.54 -27.09 -13.42
N ALA A 148 -10.15 -26.42 -14.41
CA ALA A 148 -11.50 -26.71 -14.89
C ALA A 148 -11.46 -27.30 -16.30
#